data_702e0e8a41bcdf69ebbf4409e27a7ff2
#
_entry.id   702e0e8a41bcdf69ebbf4409e27a7ff2
#
_cell.length_a   1.000
_cell.length_b   1.000
_cell.length_c   1.000
_cell.angle_alpha   90.00
_cell.angle_beta   90.00
_cell.angle_gamma   90.00
#
_symmetry.space_group_name_H-M   'P 1'
#
loop_
_entity.id
_entity.type
_entity.pdbx_description
1 polymer ?
#
loop_
_entity_poly.entity_id
_entity_poly.type
_entity_poly.pdbx_seq_one_letter_code
_entity_poly.pdbx_strand_id
1 'polypeptide(L)'
;MAKKWSSRLTFFAFVVLMVGLGSNDSLRGIFSTIFQEHFSLTTTQLGLIVTASYIGNLVFLLVGGNLSTRFSKKRVLQVLILIWMAALALFAFTSNYTVLLIGMALALGSSTLLNTTMNLITPLLFATAPGFFVNFLFFTQEIGTSGSQYILGSHADGFASGSTQTWCC
;
A
#
# COMPACT_ATOMS: atom_id res chain seq x y z
N MET A 1 32.71 10.65 -5.36
CA MET A 1 32.31 9.52 -4.50
C MET A 1 30.96 9.72 -3.78
N ALA A 2 30.62 10.89 -3.30
CA ALA A 2 29.36 11.18 -2.61
C ALA A 2 28.09 10.90 -3.44
N LYS A 3 28.10 11.18 -4.75
CA LYS A 3 26.96 10.95 -5.66
C LYS A 3 26.63 9.46 -5.84
N LYS A 4 27.62 8.59 -5.78
CA LYS A 4 27.46 7.12 -5.94
C LYS A 4 26.88 6.45 -4.67
N TRP A 5 27.20 7.00 -3.52
CA TRP A 5 26.68 6.50 -2.22
C TRP A 5 25.21 6.94 -2.02
N SER A 6 24.88 8.16 -2.40
CA SER A 6 23.50 8.66 -2.42
C SER A 6 22.58 7.82 -3.31
N SER A 7 23.06 7.35 -4.49
CA SER A 7 22.26 6.49 -5.38
C SER A 7 21.98 5.11 -4.79
N ARG A 8 22.95 4.48 -4.12
CA ARG A 8 22.74 3.17 -3.45
C ARG A 8 21.77 3.29 -2.28
N LEU A 9 21.89 4.32 -1.47
CA LEU A 9 20.99 4.57 -0.35
C LEU A 9 19.56 4.83 -0.84
N THR A 10 19.40 5.61 -1.91
CA THR A 10 18.10 5.87 -2.53
C THR A 10 17.48 4.60 -3.07
N PHE A 11 18.26 3.72 -3.70
CA PHE A 11 17.76 2.44 -4.19
C PHE A 11 17.30 1.54 -3.04
N PHE A 12 18.08 1.45 -1.98
CA PHE A 12 17.70 0.68 -0.78
C PHE A 12 16.41 1.21 -0.16
N ALA A 13 16.27 2.52 -0.06
CA ALA A 13 15.02 3.15 0.42
C ALA A 13 13.82 2.80 -0.49
N PHE A 14 14.03 2.74 -1.82
CA PHE A 14 12.99 2.33 -2.76
C PHE A 14 12.59 0.86 -2.57
N VAL A 15 13.56 -0.02 -2.37
CA VAL A 15 13.31 -1.44 -2.08
C VAL A 15 12.45 -1.60 -0.82
N VAL A 16 12.83 -0.93 0.27
CA VAL A 16 12.06 -0.97 1.53
C VAL A 16 10.64 -0.42 1.33
N LEU A 17 10.50 0.69 0.61
CA LEU A 17 9.18 1.25 0.29
C LEU A 17 8.34 0.29 -0.57
N MET A 18 8.94 -0.39 -1.55
CA MET A 18 8.23 -1.36 -2.40
C MET A 18 7.75 -2.57 -1.61
N VAL A 19 8.55 -3.10 -0.70
CA VAL A 19 8.11 -4.15 0.22
C VAL A 19 6.92 -3.66 1.08
N GLY A 20 6.99 -2.45 1.61
CA GLY A 20 5.88 -1.85 2.38
C GLY A 20 4.61 -1.66 1.54
N LEU A 21 4.74 -1.20 0.29
CA LEU A 21 3.61 -1.05 -0.64
C LEU A 21 3.00 -2.42 -0.98
N GLY A 22 3.82 -3.45 -1.23
CA GLY A 22 3.36 -4.81 -1.44
C GLY A 22 2.61 -5.36 -0.22
N SER A 23 3.13 -5.14 0.98
CA SER A 23 2.43 -5.51 2.22
C SER A 23 1.07 -4.80 2.35
N ASN A 24 0.99 -3.52 2.01
CA ASN A 24 -0.28 -2.79 1.98
C ASN A 24 -1.28 -3.35 0.95
N ASP A 25 -0.80 -3.82 -0.20
CA ASP A 25 -1.64 -4.45 -1.21
C ASP A 25 -2.21 -5.80 -0.73
N SER A 26 -1.42 -6.58 0.00
CA SER A 26 -1.86 -7.85 0.60
C SER A 26 -2.91 -7.66 1.68
N LEU A 27 -2.83 -6.57 2.44
CA LEU A 27 -3.80 -6.25 3.47
C LEU A 27 -5.22 -6.14 2.91
N ARG A 28 -5.40 -5.65 1.69
CA ARG A 28 -6.73 -5.53 1.05
C ARG A 28 -7.42 -6.88 0.86
N GLY A 29 -6.68 -7.92 0.49
CA GLY A 29 -7.23 -9.27 0.31
C GLY A 29 -7.64 -9.92 1.63
N ILE A 30 -6.80 -9.80 2.65
CA ILE A 30 -7.01 -10.43 3.95
C ILE A 30 -7.96 -9.59 4.83
N PHE A 31 -7.85 -8.27 4.76
CA PHE A 31 -8.72 -7.39 5.55
C PHE A 31 -10.19 -7.46 5.16
N SER A 32 -10.53 -7.85 3.92
CA SER A 32 -11.93 -7.99 3.55
C SER A 32 -12.66 -9.00 4.44
N THR A 33 -12.01 -10.11 4.78
CA THR A 33 -12.58 -11.15 5.66
C THR A 33 -12.51 -10.77 7.14
N ILE A 34 -11.36 -10.27 7.61
CA ILE A 34 -11.14 -9.89 9.01
C ILE A 34 -11.97 -8.65 9.39
N PHE A 35 -12.08 -7.65 8.50
CA PHE A 35 -12.94 -6.48 8.75
C PHE A 35 -14.42 -6.82 8.75
N GLN A 36 -14.85 -7.74 7.90
CA GLN A 36 -16.22 -8.20 7.88
C GLN A 36 -16.61 -8.81 9.24
N GLU A 37 -15.72 -9.57 9.83
CA GLU A 37 -15.94 -10.21 11.13
C GLU A 37 -15.83 -9.21 12.30
N HIS A 38 -14.78 -8.39 12.32
CA HIS A 38 -14.52 -7.47 13.43
C HIS A 38 -15.48 -6.28 13.51
N PHE A 39 -15.91 -5.73 12.38
CA PHE A 39 -16.86 -4.62 12.30
C PHE A 39 -18.28 -5.05 11.99
N SER A 40 -18.57 -6.37 11.93
CA SER A 40 -19.87 -6.92 11.55
C SER A 40 -20.44 -6.29 10.28
N LEU A 41 -19.56 -6.09 9.28
CA LEU A 41 -19.90 -5.40 8.03
C LEU A 41 -20.78 -6.29 7.15
N THR A 42 -21.79 -5.68 6.56
CA THR A 42 -22.55 -6.34 5.49
C THR A 42 -21.73 -6.43 4.21
N THR A 43 -22.01 -7.40 3.36
CA THR A 43 -21.37 -7.55 2.04
C THR A 43 -21.47 -6.25 1.22
N THR A 44 -22.57 -5.50 1.35
CA THR A 44 -22.77 -4.21 0.68
C THR A 44 -21.79 -3.16 1.19
N GLN A 45 -21.56 -3.07 2.50
CA GLN A 45 -20.60 -2.14 3.10
C GLN A 45 -19.17 -2.46 2.67
N LEU A 46 -18.83 -3.75 2.57
CA LEU A 46 -17.55 -4.19 2.05
C LEU A 46 -17.35 -3.76 0.59
N GLY A 47 -18.37 -3.94 -0.24
CA GLY A 47 -18.37 -3.47 -1.63
C GLY A 47 -18.19 -1.97 -1.75
N LEU A 48 -18.80 -1.19 -0.84
CA LEU A 48 -18.62 0.26 -0.78
C LEU A 48 -17.18 0.67 -0.44
N ILE A 49 -16.54 -0.02 0.51
CA ILE A 49 -15.12 0.23 0.86
C ILE A 49 -14.23 0.00 -0.36
N VAL A 50 -14.42 -1.10 -1.06
CA VAL A 50 -13.65 -1.42 -2.27
C VAL A 50 -13.89 -0.37 -3.35
N THR A 51 -15.14 0.00 -3.61
CA THR A 51 -15.52 1.02 -4.60
C THR A 51 -14.91 2.38 -4.26
N ALA A 52 -15.05 2.84 -3.02
CA ALA A 52 -14.47 4.10 -2.57
C ALA A 52 -12.93 4.12 -2.70
N SER A 53 -12.27 2.98 -2.44
CA SER A 53 -10.83 2.82 -2.61
C SER A 53 -10.40 3.00 -4.06
N TYR A 54 -11.14 2.41 -5.02
CA TYR A 54 -10.85 2.58 -6.46
C TYR A 54 -11.15 3.98 -6.96
N ILE A 55 -12.21 4.63 -6.45
CA ILE A 55 -12.51 6.05 -6.76
C ILE A 55 -11.36 6.93 -6.23
N GLY A 56 -10.92 6.71 -5.00
CA GLY A 56 -9.75 7.39 -4.42
C GLY A 56 -8.51 7.22 -5.31
N ASN A 57 -8.23 5.99 -5.75
CA ASN A 57 -7.13 5.69 -6.66
C ASN A 57 -7.22 6.48 -7.97
N LEU A 58 -8.39 6.51 -8.60
CA LEU A 58 -8.62 7.25 -9.84
C LEU A 58 -8.38 8.75 -9.65
N VAL A 59 -8.90 9.33 -8.58
CA VAL A 59 -8.71 10.75 -8.25
C VAL A 59 -7.23 11.06 -8.03
N PHE A 60 -6.52 10.22 -7.27
CA PHE A 60 -5.08 10.41 -7.04
C PHE A 60 -4.26 10.29 -8.31
N LEU A 61 -4.58 9.37 -9.23
CA LEU A 61 -3.89 9.25 -10.50
C LEU A 61 -4.11 10.47 -11.40
N LEU A 62 -5.34 10.98 -11.48
CA LEU A 62 -5.67 12.17 -12.29
C LEU A 62 -5.00 13.42 -11.72
N VAL A 63 -5.13 13.66 -10.43
CA VAL A 63 -4.52 14.81 -9.75
C VAL A 63 -2.99 14.68 -9.71
N GLY A 64 -2.50 13.49 -9.38
CA GLY A 64 -1.08 13.21 -9.23
C GLY A 64 -0.31 13.23 -10.54
N GLY A 65 -0.93 12.80 -11.65
CA GLY A 65 -0.37 12.96 -12.99
C GLY A 65 -0.04 14.42 -13.28
N ASN A 66 -0.99 15.32 -13.05
CA ASN A 66 -0.79 16.77 -13.19
C ASN A 66 0.22 17.34 -12.18
N LEU A 67 0.21 16.85 -10.95
CA LEU A 67 1.11 17.32 -9.89
C LEU A 67 2.57 16.93 -10.18
N SER A 68 2.79 15.73 -10.71
CA SER A 68 4.12 15.21 -11.07
C SER A 68 4.79 15.98 -12.21
N THR A 69 4.02 16.70 -13.03
CA THR A 69 4.54 17.57 -14.08
C THR A 69 4.89 18.97 -13.57
N ARG A 70 4.19 19.47 -12.56
CA ARG A 70 4.36 20.83 -12.02
C ARG A 70 5.37 20.92 -10.88
N PHE A 71 5.52 19.87 -10.09
CA PHE A 71 6.40 19.85 -8.92
C PHE A 71 7.59 18.92 -9.11
N SER A 72 8.66 19.17 -8.36
CA SER A 72 9.83 18.26 -8.36
C SER A 72 9.42 16.89 -7.85
N LYS A 73 9.76 15.85 -8.59
CA LYS A 73 9.44 14.44 -8.28
C LYS A 73 9.80 14.04 -6.84
N LYS A 74 10.88 14.64 -6.29
CA LYS A 74 11.31 14.43 -4.91
C LYS A 74 10.28 14.96 -3.89
N ARG A 75 9.72 16.15 -4.10
CA ARG A 75 8.70 16.73 -3.21
C ARG A 75 7.40 15.95 -3.28
N VAL A 76 6.99 15.57 -4.50
CA VAL A 76 5.79 14.74 -4.70
C VAL A 76 5.93 13.42 -3.94
N LEU A 77 7.07 12.73 -4.06
CA LEU A 77 7.34 11.48 -3.34
C LEU A 77 7.26 11.66 -1.81
N GLN A 78 7.88 12.72 -1.28
CA GLN A 78 7.84 13.00 0.17
C GLN A 78 6.42 13.26 0.69
N VAL A 79 5.64 14.05 -0.02
CA VAL A 79 4.24 14.35 0.35
C VAL A 79 3.39 13.10 0.30
N LEU A 80 3.55 12.27 -0.73
CA LEU A 80 2.81 11.02 -0.87
C LEU A 80 3.14 10.02 0.24
N ILE A 81 4.41 9.91 0.64
CA ILE A 81 4.81 9.07 1.77
C ILE A 81 4.12 9.54 3.05
N LEU A 82 4.07 10.85 3.30
CA LEU A 82 3.40 11.41 4.47
C LEU A 82 1.89 11.12 4.45
N ILE A 83 1.23 11.29 3.31
CA ILE A 83 -0.20 10.97 3.15
C ILE A 83 -0.44 9.48 3.38
N TRP A 84 0.41 8.63 2.82
CA TRP A 84 0.29 7.18 3.00
C TRP A 84 0.50 6.75 4.46
N MET A 85 1.50 7.30 5.14
CA MET A 85 1.71 7.06 6.57
C MET A 85 0.54 7.54 7.42
N ALA A 86 -0.01 8.72 7.12
CA ALA A 86 -1.19 9.25 7.81
C ALA A 86 -2.42 8.35 7.58
N ALA A 87 -2.63 7.85 6.37
CA ALA A 87 -3.71 6.92 6.06
C ALA A 87 -3.58 5.59 6.83
N LEU A 88 -2.37 5.04 6.93
CA LEU A 88 -2.10 3.84 7.73
C LEU A 88 -2.32 4.09 9.23
N ALA A 89 -1.92 5.26 9.73
CA ALA A 89 -2.18 5.64 11.12
C ALA A 89 -3.69 5.77 11.40
N LEU A 90 -4.47 6.31 10.46
CA LEU A 90 -5.93 6.35 10.57
C LEU A 90 -6.53 4.94 10.72
N PHE A 91 -6.00 3.94 10.00
CA PHE A 91 -6.44 2.56 10.19
C PHE A 91 -6.16 2.00 11.58
N ALA A 92 -4.96 2.31 12.12
CA ALA A 92 -4.54 1.76 13.40
C ALA A 92 -5.38 2.29 14.58
N PHE A 93 -5.92 3.50 14.47
CA PHE A 93 -6.59 4.19 15.59
C PHE A 93 -8.10 4.36 15.41
N THR A 94 -8.68 3.96 14.26
CA THR A 94 -10.10 4.20 14.03
C THR A 94 -10.96 2.96 14.28
N SER A 95 -12.09 3.19 14.96
CA SER A 95 -13.19 2.23 15.07
C SER A 95 -14.42 2.69 14.28
N ASN A 96 -14.33 3.80 13.54
CA ASN A 96 -15.46 4.39 12.82
C ASN A 96 -15.41 3.99 11.33
N TYR A 97 -16.50 3.41 10.83
CA TYR A 97 -16.65 2.97 9.45
C TYR A 97 -16.37 4.08 8.40
N THR A 98 -16.87 5.31 8.65
CA THR A 98 -16.67 6.43 7.72
C THR A 98 -15.21 6.84 7.63
N VAL A 99 -14.49 6.85 8.74
CA VAL A 99 -13.06 7.17 8.78
C VAL A 99 -12.25 6.06 8.13
N LEU A 100 -12.65 4.80 8.32
CA LEU A 100 -12.07 3.64 7.64
C LEU A 100 -12.18 3.78 6.12
N LEU A 101 -13.36 4.14 5.61
CA LEU A 101 -13.62 4.31 4.18
C LEU A 101 -12.74 5.40 3.55
N ILE A 102 -12.61 6.55 4.22
CA ILE A 102 -11.75 7.65 3.78
C ILE A 102 -10.28 7.23 3.85
N GLY A 103 -9.87 6.58 4.93
CA GLY A 103 -8.51 6.07 5.11
C GLY A 103 -8.11 5.09 4.01
N MET A 104 -9.02 4.16 3.63
CA MET A 104 -8.81 3.20 2.54
C MET A 104 -8.64 3.90 1.19
N ALA A 105 -9.49 4.88 0.88
CA ALA A 105 -9.38 5.66 -0.36
C ALA A 105 -8.04 6.43 -0.43
N LEU A 106 -7.61 7.04 0.68
CA LEU A 106 -6.32 7.75 0.78
C LEU A 106 -5.13 6.79 0.69
N ALA A 107 -5.17 5.65 1.38
CA ALA A 107 -4.10 4.67 1.38
C ALA A 107 -3.90 4.08 -0.01
N LEU A 108 -4.98 3.70 -0.71
CA LEU A 108 -4.92 3.14 -2.04
C LEU A 108 -4.46 4.17 -3.07
N GLY A 109 -5.03 5.36 -3.04
CA GLY A 109 -4.66 6.43 -3.97
C GLY A 109 -3.19 6.85 -3.81
N SER A 110 -2.74 7.06 -2.58
CA SER A 110 -1.34 7.44 -2.31
C SER A 110 -0.37 6.31 -2.65
N SER A 111 -0.67 5.05 -2.34
CA SER A 111 0.21 3.91 -2.64
C SER A 111 0.40 3.71 -4.15
N THR A 112 -0.67 3.80 -4.93
CA THR A 112 -0.59 3.67 -6.39
C THR A 112 0.21 4.81 -7.02
N LEU A 113 0.01 6.04 -6.56
CA LEU A 113 0.75 7.19 -7.06
C LEU A 113 2.23 7.16 -6.62
N LEU A 114 2.53 6.66 -5.41
CA LEU A 114 3.90 6.37 -4.96
C LEU A 114 4.58 5.38 -5.90
N ASN A 115 3.93 4.23 -6.17
CA ASN A 115 4.44 3.21 -7.07
C ASN A 115 4.72 3.79 -8.46
N THR A 116 3.76 4.51 -9.04
CA THR A 116 3.92 5.17 -10.34
C THR A 116 5.08 6.17 -10.33
N THR A 117 5.18 7.00 -9.30
CA THR A 117 6.24 8.00 -9.18
C THR A 117 7.62 7.36 -9.06
N MET A 118 7.75 6.27 -8.30
CA MET A 118 9.00 5.53 -8.15
C MET A 118 9.42 4.89 -9.48
N ASN A 119 8.48 4.32 -10.22
CA ASN A 119 8.74 3.74 -11.55
C ASN A 119 9.21 4.80 -12.58
N LEU A 120 8.72 6.04 -12.46
CA LEU A 120 9.17 7.16 -13.30
C LEU A 120 10.55 7.71 -12.89
N ILE A 121 10.90 7.62 -11.62
CA ILE A 121 12.19 8.14 -11.11
C ILE A 121 13.32 7.13 -11.31
N THR A 122 13.04 5.83 -11.18
CA THR A 122 14.04 4.77 -11.26
C THR A 122 14.88 4.79 -12.54
N PRO A 123 14.30 4.90 -13.75
CA PRO A 123 15.08 5.02 -14.99
C PRO A 123 15.98 6.24 -15.05
N LEU A 124 15.59 7.33 -14.40
CA LEU A 124 16.38 8.58 -14.35
C LEU A 124 17.59 8.46 -13.43
N LEU A 125 17.47 7.64 -12.37
CA LEU A 125 18.56 7.41 -11.42
C LEU A 125 19.53 6.33 -11.91
N PHE A 126 19.01 5.32 -12.62
CA PHE A 126 19.74 4.12 -13.05
C PHE A 126 19.70 3.94 -14.56
N ALA A 127 20.23 4.92 -15.28
CA ALA A 127 20.22 4.97 -16.75
C ALA A 127 21.00 3.82 -17.42
N THR A 128 21.88 3.11 -16.68
CA THR A 128 22.72 2.03 -17.23
C THR A 128 21.91 0.75 -17.52
N ALA A 129 20.89 0.44 -16.70
CA ALA A 129 20.03 -0.72 -16.88
C ALA A 129 18.63 -0.45 -16.31
N PRO A 130 17.88 0.52 -16.87
CA PRO A 130 16.64 1.00 -16.29
C PRO A 130 15.58 -0.10 -16.13
N GLY A 131 15.42 -0.98 -17.11
CA GLY A 131 14.47 -2.07 -17.05
C GLY A 131 14.77 -3.08 -15.94
N PHE A 132 16.04 -3.40 -15.71
CA PHE A 132 16.44 -4.31 -14.64
C PHE A 132 16.05 -3.75 -13.26
N PHE A 133 16.35 -2.47 -12.99
CA PHE A 133 16.04 -1.87 -11.70
C PHE A 133 14.54 -1.70 -11.46
N VAL A 134 13.76 -1.39 -12.48
CA VAL A 134 12.30 -1.33 -12.38
C VAL A 134 11.72 -2.72 -12.09
N ASN A 135 12.12 -3.74 -12.85
CA ASN A 135 11.65 -5.12 -12.63
C ASN A 135 12.07 -5.66 -11.26
N PHE A 136 13.26 -5.30 -10.78
CA PHE A 136 13.72 -5.68 -9.45
C PHE A 136 12.85 -5.04 -8.34
N LEU A 137 12.44 -3.79 -8.51
CA LEU A 137 11.52 -3.14 -7.57
C LEU A 137 10.14 -3.81 -7.56
N PHE A 138 9.59 -4.17 -8.71
CA PHE A 138 8.35 -4.95 -8.76
C PHE A 138 8.50 -6.32 -8.10
N PHE A 139 9.61 -7.01 -8.35
CA PHE A 139 9.90 -8.28 -7.69
C PHE A 139 9.92 -8.15 -6.15
N THR A 140 10.53 -7.08 -5.62
CA THR A 140 10.53 -6.82 -4.18
C THR A 140 9.14 -6.46 -3.65
N GLN A 141 8.30 -5.80 -4.44
CA GLN A 141 6.90 -5.54 -4.11
C GLN A 141 6.11 -6.86 -3.98
N GLU A 142 6.28 -7.78 -4.93
CA GLU A 142 5.62 -9.10 -4.90
C GLU A 142 6.08 -9.96 -3.71
N ILE A 143 7.34 -9.86 -3.30
CA ILE A 143 7.83 -10.48 -2.06
C ILE A 143 7.08 -9.89 -0.85
N GLY A 144 6.90 -8.57 -0.80
CA GLY A 144 6.12 -7.90 0.26
C GLY A 144 4.67 -8.39 0.29
N THR A 145 4.03 -8.50 -0.86
CA THR A 145 2.65 -8.98 -1.01
C THR A 145 2.52 -10.43 -0.54
N SER A 146 3.31 -11.33 -1.10
CA SER A 146 3.25 -12.77 -0.80
C SER A 146 3.68 -13.07 0.64
N GLY A 147 4.75 -12.43 1.12
CA GLY A 147 5.25 -12.61 2.48
C GLY A 147 4.24 -12.17 3.53
N SER A 148 3.58 -11.03 3.33
CA SER A 148 2.54 -10.54 4.24
C SER A 148 1.30 -11.44 4.22
N GLN A 149 0.88 -11.93 3.06
CA GLN A 149 -0.23 -12.88 2.96
C GLN A 149 0.06 -14.18 3.70
N TYR A 150 1.28 -14.71 3.57
CA TYR A 150 1.69 -15.92 4.27
C TYR A 150 1.69 -15.73 5.80
N ILE A 151 2.31 -14.64 6.28
CA ILE A 151 2.40 -14.34 7.71
C ILE A 151 1.01 -14.11 8.32
N LEU A 152 0.18 -13.28 7.67
CA LEU A 152 -1.14 -12.94 8.18
C LEU A 152 -2.12 -14.13 8.04
N GLY A 153 -2.04 -14.89 6.94
CA GLY A 153 -2.86 -16.09 6.75
C GLY A 153 -2.57 -17.15 7.80
N SER A 154 -1.30 -17.43 8.09
CA SER A 154 -0.93 -18.42 9.12
C SER A 154 -1.35 -18.02 10.54
N HIS A 155 -1.47 -16.72 10.84
CA HIS A 155 -2.01 -16.25 12.11
C HIS A 155 -3.55 -16.22 12.13
N ALA A 156 -4.20 -15.97 11.01
CA ALA A 156 -5.66 -15.99 10.90
C ALA A 156 -6.23 -17.38 11.17
N ASP A 157 -5.56 -18.44 10.70
CA ASP A 157 -5.94 -19.83 10.99
C ASP A 157 -5.86 -20.16 12.50
N GLY A 158 -4.94 -19.53 13.22
CA GLY A 158 -4.82 -19.63 14.68
C GLY A 158 -5.98 -18.95 15.43
N PHE A 159 -6.51 -17.85 14.91
CA PHE A 159 -7.69 -17.17 15.46
C PHE A 159 -8.99 -17.93 15.14
N ALA A 160 -9.12 -18.45 13.93
CA ALA A 160 -10.31 -19.24 13.51
C ALA A 160 -10.43 -20.56 14.28
N SER A 161 -9.31 -21.24 14.58
CA SER A 161 -9.32 -22.47 15.35
C SER A 161 -9.67 -22.27 16.83
N GLY A 162 -9.43 -21.08 17.38
CA GLY A 162 -9.78 -20.72 18.77
C GLY A 162 -11.27 -20.39 18.96
N SER A 163 -11.96 -19.94 17.91
CA SER A 163 -13.38 -19.54 18.00
C SER A 163 -14.39 -20.68 17.72
N THR A 164 -13.95 -21.76 17.09
CA THR A 164 -14.83 -22.90 16.77
C THR A 164 -15.03 -23.88 17.94
N GLN A 165 -14.32 -23.72 19.06
CA GLN A 165 -14.50 -24.62 20.22
C GLN A 165 -15.59 -24.19 21.22
N THR A 166 -16.30 -23.08 21.01
CA THR A 166 -17.30 -22.57 21.98
C THR A 166 -18.76 -22.68 21.55
N TRP A 167 -19.09 -23.31 20.42
CA TRP A 167 -20.46 -23.41 19.93
C TRP A 167 -20.98 -24.84 19.72
N CYS A 168 -20.48 -25.81 20.51
CA CYS A 168 -21.07 -27.15 20.63
C CYS A 168 -21.40 -27.43 22.10
N CYS A 169 -22.48 -26.84 22.62
CA CYS A 169 -23.31 -27.31 23.73
C CYS A 169 -24.72 -26.75 23.59
#